data_32fccdc37afb58f6b6960dcb891fc662
#
_entry.id   32fccdc37afb58f6b6960dcb891fc662
#
_cell.length_a   1.000
_cell.length_b   1.000
_cell.length_c   1.000
_cell.angle_alpha   90.00
_cell.angle_beta   90.00
_cell.angle_gamma   90.00
#
_symmetry.space_group_name_H-M   'P 1'
#
loop_
_entity.id
_entity.type
_entity.pdbx_description
1 polymer ?
#
loop_
_entity_poly.entity_id
_entity_poly.type
_entity_poly.pdbx_seq_one_letter_code
_entity_poly.pdbx_strand_id
1 'polypeptide(L)'
;MQNLRRVFLWTLLVASSHGVWAHNHASEDAELLDLDGLTAAFGWDFDSTEIVTEKVADGLYVLFGVGGNIGVSLGKDGVLIVDNQFPQVMNKIEAAISDIGGKGVDYAVNTHWHFDHAEGNNALGPEGTTIVAHKNARIDMASGGTINLCLLYTSDAADDRSC
;
A
#
# COMPACT_ATOMS: atom_id res chain seq x y z
N MET A 1 -56.34 -57.97 -19.79
CA MET A 1 -55.04 -58.09 -19.08
C MET A 1 -54.09 -57.06 -19.66
N GLN A 2 -54.04 -55.88 -19.07
CA GLN A 2 -53.20 -54.78 -19.52
C GLN A 2 -52.19 -54.45 -18.44
N ASN A 3 -50.92 -54.73 -18.73
CA ASN A 3 -49.80 -54.38 -17.87
C ASN A 3 -49.45 -52.91 -17.98
N LEU A 4 -49.73 -52.17 -16.93
CA LEU A 4 -49.34 -50.77 -16.79
C LEU A 4 -47.92 -50.69 -16.29
N ARG A 5 -46.93 -50.40 -17.15
CA ARG A 5 -45.54 -50.10 -16.77
C ARG A 5 -45.49 -48.72 -16.15
N ARG A 6 -45.24 -48.64 -14.86
CA ARG A 6 -44.91 -47.38 -14.19
C ARG A 6 -43.48 -46.99 -14.52
N VAL A 7 -43.33 -45.91 -15.26
CA VAL A 7 -42.07 -45.25 -15.50
C VAL A 7 -41.79 -44.31 -14.30
N PHE A 8 -40.81 -44.69 -13.48
CA PHE A 8 -40.29 -43.82 -12.42
C PHE A 8 -39.35 -42.78 -13.06
N LEU A 9 -39.78 -41.52 -13.14
CA LEU A 9 -38.97 -40.40 -13.53
C LEU A 9 -38.13 -39.97 -12.31
N TRP A 10 -36.84 -40.28 -12.31
CA TRP A 10 -35.91 -39.73 -11.32
C TRP A 10 -35.51 -38.33 -11.76
N THR A 11 -36.12 -37.31 -11.15
CA THR A 11 -35.58 -35.95 -11.25
C THR A 11 -34.36 -35.83 -10.38
N LEU A 12 -33.21 -35.79 -11.03
CA LEU A 12 -31.94 -35.46 -10.37
C LEU A 12 -31.96 -33.97 -10.02
N LEU A 13 -32.17 -33.66 -8.73
CA LEU A 13 -32.00 -32.32 -8.21
C LEU A 13 -30.49 -32.07 -8.06
N VAL A 14 -29.88 -31.47 -9.07
CA VAL A 14 -28.50 -30.93 -8.94
C VAL A 14 -28.59 -29.68 -8.09
N ALA A 15 -28.37 -29.82 -6.79
CA ALA A 15 -28.11 -28.69 -5.92
C ALA A 15 -26.73 -28.14 -6.28
N SER A 16 -26.70 -27.11 -7.14
CA SER A 16 -25.52 -26.29 -7.35
C SER A 16 -25.27 -25.52 -6.05
N SER A 17 -24.40 -26.05 -5.19
CA SER A 17 -23.83 -25.30 -4.10
C SER A 17 -22.90 -24.23 -4.69
N HIS A 18 -23.44 -23.10 -5.06
CA HIS A 18 -22.67 -21.89 -5.21
C HIS A 18 -22.24 -21.51 -3.78
N GLY A 19 -21.05 -21.95 -3.39
CA GLY A 19 -20.39 -21.42 -2.22
C GLY A 19 -20.23 -19.92 -2.45
N VAL A 20 -21.11 -19.15 -1.85
CA VAL A 20 -20.89 -17.72 -1.66
C VAL A 20 -19.72 -17.65 -0.68
N TRP A 21 -18.52 -17.42 -1.19
CA TRP A 21 -17.40 -16.98 -0.37
C TRP A 21 -17.81 -15.63 0.15
N ALA A 22 -18.37 -15.60 1.35
CA ALA A 22 -18.54 -14.37 2.09
C ALA A 22 -17.13 -13.84 2.35
N HIS A 23 -16.73 -12.83 1.59
CA HIS A 23 -15.63 -11.98 2.00
C HIS A 23 -16.01 -11.45 3.37
N ASN A 24 -15.20 -11.76 4.37
CA ASN A 24 -15.36 -11.23 5.71
C ASN A 24 -15.12 -9.73 5.60
N HIS A 25 -16.17 -8.97 5.36
CA HIS A 25 -16.11 -7.52 5.54
C HIS A 25 -15.71 -7.28 7.00
N ALA A 26 -14.82 -6.36 7.21
CA ALA A 26 -14.50 -5.87 8.54
C ALA A 26 -15.80 -5.73 9.34
N SER A 27 -15.83 -6.22 10.58
CA SER A 27 -17.03 -6.15 11.41
C SER A 27 -17.53 -4.70 11.45
N GLU A 28 -18.85 -4.48 11.42
CA GLU A 28 -19.45 -3.14 11.54
C GLU A 28 -18.96 -2.38 12.78
N ASP A 29 -18.32 -3.08 13.72
CA ASP A 29 -17.74 -2.57 14.97
C ASP A 29 -16.22 -2.33 14.89
N ALA A 30 -15.58 -2.36 13.69
CA ALA A 30 -14.16 -2.07 13.57
C ALA A 30 -13.91 -0.58 13.87
N GLU A 31 -13.09 -0.32 14.88
CA GLU A 31 -12.66 1.03 15.23
C GLU A 31 -11.76 1.57 14.12
N LEU A 32 -12.11 2.75 13.58
CA LEU A 32 -11.26 3.45 12.62
C LEU A 32 -10.13 4.14 13.36
N LEU A 33 -8.90 3.80 13.03
CA LEU A 33 -7.73 4.50 13.56
C LEU A 33 -7.43 5.73 12.68
N ASP A 34 -7.19 6.85 13.33
CA ASP A 34 -6.54 8.01 12.72
C ASP A 34 -5.01 7.84 12.74
N LEU A 35 -4.26 8.86 12.30
CA LEU A 35 -2.80 8.79 12.26
C LEU A 35 -2.19 8.55 13.65
N ASP A 36 -2.73 9.16 14.70
CA ASP A 36 -2.23 8.97 16.06
C ASP A 36 -2.47 7.53 16.54
N GLY A 37 -3.64 6.97 16.24
CA GLY A 37 -3.94 5.57 16.51
C GLY A 37 -3.03 4.61 15.75
N LEU A 38 -2.71 4.92 14.49
CA LEU A 38 -1.77 4.13 13.67
C LEU A 38 -0.34 4.24 14.22
N THR A 39 0.14 5.43 14.53
CA THR A 39 1.48 5.61 15.11
C THR A 39 1.64 4.86 16.43
N ALA A 40 0.60 4.86 17.27
CA ALA A 40 0.60 4.08 18.51
C ALA A 40 0.59 2.57 18.24
N ALA A 41 -0.24 2.09 17.31
CA ALA A 41 -0.38 0.68 16.97
C ALA A 41 0.90 0.07 16.36
N PHE A 42 1.62 0.84 15.55
CA PHE A 42 2.85 0.42 14.89
C PHE A 42 4.13 0.81 15.66
N GLY A 43 4.00 1.58 16.74
CA GLY A 43 5.13 2.09 17.50
C GLY A 43 5.99 3.08 16.71
N TRP A 44 5.39 3.83 15.79
CA TRP A 44 6.10 4.83 14.98
C TRP A 44 6.36 6.10 15.79
N ASP A 45 7.55 6.64 15.62
CA ASP A 45 7.95 7.91 16.21
C ASP A 45 8.65 8.76 15.13
N PHE A 46 7.90 9.68 14.55
CA PHE A 46 8.38 10.54 13.47
C PHE A 46 9.52 11.46 13.94
N ASP A 47 9.52 11.87 15.20
CA ASP A 47 10.50 12.81 15.72
C ASP A 47 11.86 12.16 15.94
N SER A 48 11.88 10.95 16.50
CA SER A 48 13.12 10.21 16.78
C SER A 48 13.63 9.37 15.61
N THR A 49 12.76 9.12 14.59
CA THR A 49 13.16 8.33 13.42
C THR A 49 14.31 8.99 12.68
N GLU A 50 15.37 8.23 12.43
CA GLU A 50 16.48 8.59 11.56
C GLU A 50 16.28 7.96 10.18
N ILE A 51 16.69 8.66 9.13
CA ILE A 51 16.72 8.11 7.77
C ILE A 51 18.10 7.50 7.53
N VAL A 52 18.14 6.18 7.38
CA VAL A 52 19.35 5.44 7.06
C VAL A 52 19.46 5.27 5.54
N THR A 53 20.59 5.67 4.98
CA THR A 53 20.85 5.58 3.53
C THR A 53 21.77 4.43 3.23
N GLU A 54 21.38 3.55 2.30
CA GLU A 54 22.20 2.46 1.79
C GLU A 54 22.43 2.61 0.29
N LYS A 55 23.69 2.56 -0.16
CA LYS A 55 24.02 2.56 -1.58
C LYS A 55 23.91 1.15 -2.14
N VAL A 56 23.03 0.98 -3.13
CA VAL A 56 22.83 -0.30 -3.83
C VAL A 56 23.73 -0.42 -5.06
N ALA A 57 23.84 0.67 -5.84
CA ALA A 57 24.67 0.76 -7.03
C ALA A 57 25.01 2.24 -7.30
N ASP A 58 25.75 2.50 -8.38
CA ASP A 58 26.05 3.89 -8.77
C ASP A 58 24.74 4.61 -9.16
N GLY A 59 24.46 5.71 -8.44
CA GLY A 59 23.24 6.47 -8.58
C GLY A 59 21.96 5.82 -8.02
N LEU A 60 22.07 4.64 -7.38
CA LEU A 60 20.93 3.94 -6.78
C LEU A 60 21.13 3.74 -5.29
N TYR A 61 20.13 4.16 -4.53
CA TYR A 61 20.12 4.10 -3.06
C TYR A 61 18.78 3.62 -2.53
N VAL A 62 18.78 3.16 -1.30
CA VAL A 62 17.56 2.89 -0.52
C VAL A 62 17.63 3.69 0.77
N LEU A 63 16.54 4.36 1.09
CA LEU A 63 16.36 5.04 2.37
C LEU A 63 15.42 4.20 3.24
N PHE A 64 15.84 3.98 4.47
CA PHE A 64 15.05 3.31 5.51
C PHE A 64 14.65 4.34 6.54
N GLY A 65 13.39 4.35 6.90
CA GLY A 65 12.82 5.26 7.90
C GLY A 65 11.62 4.63 8.57
N VAL A 66 10.60 5.43 8.82
CA VAL A 66 9.30 4.97 9.33
C VAL A 66 8.37 4.62 8.18
N GLY A 67 7.78 3.44 8.18
CA GLY A 67 6.93 2.96 7.07
C GLY A 67 7.71 2.20 5.99
N GLY A 68 7.28 2.31 4.74
CA GLY A 68 7.89 1.61 3.60
C GLY A 68 9.29 2.15 3.26
N ASN A 69 10.11 1.33 2.61
CA ASN A 69 11.42 1.74 2.12
C ASN A 69 11.26 2.68 0.91
N ILE A 70 12.20 3.60 0.74
CA ILE A 70 12.22 4.53 -0.40
C ILE A 70 13.39 4.17 -1.31
N GLY A 71 13.09 3.83 -2.57
CA GLY A 71 14.12 3.72 -3.60
C GLY A 71 14.49 5.10 -4.12
N VAL A 72 15.78 5.39 -4.29
CA VAL A 72 16.26 6.66 -4.86
C VAL A 72 17.12 6.39 -6.07
N SER A 73 16.77 7.02 -7.19
CA SER A 73 17.60 7.09 -8.39
C SER A 73 18.11 8.50 -8.59
N LEU A 74 19.41 8.67 -8.47
CA LEU A 74 20.10 9.96 -8.66
C LEU A 74 20.89 9.93 -9.94
N GLY A 75 20.57 10.82 -10.87
CA GLY A 75 21.19 10.91 -12.17
C GLY A 75 21.32 12.34 -12.67
N LYS A 76 21.85 12.49 -13.90
CA LYS A 76 22.00 13.80 -14.55
C LYS A 76 20.65 14.46 -14.85
N ASP A 77 19.58 13.69 -14.95
CA ASP A 77 18.23 14.15 -15.30
C ASP A 77 17.41 14.50 -14.05
N GLY A 78 17.99 14.37 -12.85
CA GLY A 78 17.36 14.70 -11.57
C GLY A 78 17.29 13.55 -10.60
N VAL A 79 16.42 13.68 -9.62
CA VAL A 79 16.14 12.72 -8.55
C VAL A 79 14.77 12.13 -8.76
N LEU A 80 14.72 10.80 -8.89
CA LEU A 80 13.48 10.03 -8.87
C LEU A 80 13.46 9.19 -7.59
N ILE A 81 12.34 9.21 -6.88
CA ILE A 81 12.11 8.32 -5.75
C ILE A 81 10.96 7.36 -6.04
N VAL A 82 11.04 6.18 -5.43
CA VAL A 82 9.96 5.16 -5.41
C VAL A 82 9.45 5.08 -4.00
N ASP A 83 8.20 5.45 -3.80
CA ASP A 83 7.53 5.72 -2.52
C ASP A 83 8.12 6.92 -1.77
N ASN A 84 7.44 7.38 -0.72
CA ASN A 84 7.82 8.61 -0.05
C ASN A 84 7.36 8.71 1.42
N GLN A 85 6.91 7.60 2.00
CA GLN A 85 6.51 7.51 3.41
C GLN A 85 5.51 8.61 3.84
N PHE A 86 5.87 9.41 4.83
CA PHE A 86 5.01 10.38 5.48
C PHE A 86 5.53 11.82 5.35
N PRO A 87 4.65 12.81 5.29
CA PRO A 87 5.06 14.22 5.23
C PRO A 87 5.82 14.67 6.48
N GLN A 88 5.58 14.03 7.65
CA GLN A 88 6.25 14.36 8.92
C GLN A 88 7.75 14.11 8.90
N VAL A 89 8.23 13.17 8.06
CA VAL A 89 9.65 12.85 7.93
C VAL A 89 10.27 13.36 6.63
N MET A 90 9.52 14.11 5.82
CA MET A 90 9.98 14.55 4.50
C MET A 90 11.25 15.38 4.56
N ASN A 91 11.37 16.29 5.52
CA ASN A 91 12.59 17.08 5.74
C ASN A 91 13.84 16.21 5.98
N LYS A 92 13.68 15.06 6.64
CA LYS A 92 14.76 14.10 6.90
C LYS A 92 15.08 13.29 5.64
N ILE A 93 14.07 12.94 4.86
CA ILE A 93 14.23 12.27 3.55
C ILE A 93 15.00 13.18 2.60
N GLU A 94 14.60 14.45 2.49
CA GLU A 94 15.26 15.44 1.65
C GLU A 94 16.72 15.70 2.10
N ALA A 95 16.96 15.75 3.40
CA ALA A 95 18.32 15.86 3.92
C ALA A 95 19.17 14.65 3.49
N ALA A 96 18.65 13.43 3.62
CA ALA A 96 19.35 12.21 3.18
C ALA A 96 19.60 12.20 1.66
N ILE A 97 18.67 12.69 0.86
CA ILE A 97 18.84 12.87 -0.60
C ILE A 97 19.93 13.93 -0.89
N SER A 98 19.95 15.00 -0.14
CA SER A 98 20.99 16.05 -0.26
C SER A 98 22.38 15.52 0.07
N ASP A 99 22.52 14.71 1.09
CA ASP A 99 23.79 14.10 1.52
C ASP A 99 24.40 13.18 0.44
N ILE A 100 23.59 12.59 -0.41
CA ILE A 100 24.05 11.80 -1.57
C ILE A 100 24.20 12.64 -2.86
N GLY A 101 23.99 13.96 -2.78
CA GLY A 101 24.21 14.91 -3.89
C GLY A 101 22.95 15.27 -4.68
N GLY A 102 21.75 14.86 -4.24
CA GLY A 102 20.47 15.27 -4.83
C GLY A 102 20.11 16.73 -4.50
N LYS A 103 19.22 17.33 -5.30
CA LYS A 103 18.77 18.71 -5.12
C LYS A 103 17.23 18.77 -5.12
N GLY A 104 16.60 18.13 -4.16
CA GLY A 104 15.15 17.95 -4.11
C GLY A 104 14.71 16.69 -4.85
N VAL A 105 13.40 16.54 -5.05
CA VAL A 105 12.78 15.39 -5.69
C VAL A 105 12.04 15.86 -6.95
N ASP A 106 12.50 15.44 -8.12
CA ASP A 106 11.87 15.81 -9.40
C ASP A 106 10.67 14.89 -9.70
N TYR A 107 10.81 13.60 -9.37
CA TYR A 107 9.80 12.59 -9.65
C TYR A 107 9.61 11.67 -8.43
N ALA A 108 8.35 11.38 -8.10
CA ALA A 108 7.96 10.38 -7.12
C ALA A 108 7.02 9.35 -7.76
N VAL A 109 7.39 8.07 -7.69
CA VAL A 109 6.57 6.96 -8.20
C VAL A 109 6.00 6.21 -7.01
N ASN A 110 4.68 6.19 -6.85
CA ASN A 110 4.06 5.39 -5.80
C ASN A 110 3.81 3.96 -6.29
N THR A 111 4.29 2.97 -5.55
CA THR A 111 4.05 1.55 -5.82
C THR A 111 2.58 1.21 -5.60
N HIS A 112 1.99 1.76 -4.54
CA HIS A 112 0.58 1.63 -4.21
C HIS A 112 0.11 2.82 -3.35
N TRP A 113 -1.13 2.80 -2.89
CA TRP A 113 -1.80 3.95 -2.29
C TRP A 113 -1.78 3.98 -0.76
N HIS A 114 -1.18 2.99 -0.08
CA HIS A 114 -1.12 2.97 1.36
C HIS A 114 -0.33 4.16 1.91
N PHE A 115 -0.76 4.61 3.10
CA PHE A 115 -0.28 5.83 3.73
C PHE A 115 1.24 5.83 3.98
N ASP A 116 1.80 4.70 4.41
CA ASP A 116 3.23 4.53 4.68
C ASP A 116 4.12 4.48 3.43
N HIS A 117 3.52 4.59 2.25
CA HIS A 117 4.19 4.64 0.94
C HIS A 117 3.90 5.93 0.17
N ALA A 118 2.73 6.55 0.35
CA ALA A 118 2.24 7.59 -0.55
C ALA A 118 1.84 8.91 0.15
N GLU A 119 1.77 8.99 1.47
CA GLU A 119 1.36 10.24 2.14
C GLU A 119 2.36 11.38 2.00
N GLY A 120 3.64 11.09 1.78
CA GLY A 120 4.65 12.09 1.45
C GLY A 120 4.33 12.90 0.19
N ASN A 121 3.40 12.43 -0.66
CA ASN A 121 2.85 13.20 -1.78
C ASN A 121 2.30 14.56 -1.34
N ASN A 122 1.77 14.65 -0.11
CA ASN A 122 1.20 15.87 0.45
C ASN A 122 2.28 16.95 0.71
N ALA A 123 3.53 16.56 0.94
CA ALA A 123 4.65 17.48 1.04
C ALA A 123 5.27 17.77 -0.34
N LEU A 124 5.54 16.73 -1.13
CA LEU A 124 6.25 16.83 -2.40
C LEU A 124 5.45 17.54 -3.51
N GLY A 125 4.14 17.29 -3.58
CA GLY A 125 3.28 17.87 -4.63
C GLY A 125 3.28 19.39 -4.66
N PRO A 126 3.09 20.10 -3.53
CA PRO A 126 3.15 21.56 -3.45
C PRO A 126 4.52 22.14 -3.85
N GLU A 127 5.60 21.39 -3.72
CA GLU A 127 6.96 21.79 -4.10
C GLU A 127 7.27 21.61 -5.60
N GLY A 128 6.32 21.01 -6.33
CA GLY A 128 6.42 20.84 -7.78
C GLY A 128 6.93 19.48 -8.24
N THR A 129 7.10 18.51 -7.34
CA THR A 129 7.45 17.14 -7.70
C THR A 129 6.37 16.52 -8.61
N THR A 130 6.80 15.88 -9.68
CA THR A 130 5.88 15.11 -10.55
C THR A 130 5.58 13.76 -9.93
N ILE A 131 4.33 13.56 -9.46
CA ILE A 131 3.90 12.31 -8.83
C ILE A 131 3.29 11.39 -9.87
N VAL A 132 3.79 10.16 -9.94
CA VAL A 132 3.36 9.10 -10.85
C VAL A 132 2.83 7.91 -10.05
N ALA A 133 1.63 7.45 -10.38
CA ALA A 133 1.02 6.28 -9.77
C ALA A 133 0.15 5.53 -10.77
N HIS A 134 -0.11 4.25 -10.51
CA HIS A 134 -1.10 3.51 -11.27
C HIS A 134 -2.47 4.19 -11.14
N LYS A 135 -3.27 4.14 -12.22
CA LYS A 135 -4.61 4.80 -12.25
C LYS A 135 -5.48 4.44 -11.04
N ASN A 136 -5.47 3.16 -10.63
CA ASN A 136 -6.29 2.72 -9.49
C ASN A 136 -5.77 3.33 -8.19
N ALA A 137 -4.45 3.29 -7.94
CA ALA A 137 -3.86 3.92 -6.76
C ALA A 137 -4.20 5.42 -6.68
N ARG A 138 -4.18 6.13 -7.81
CA ARG A 138 -4.61 7.54 -7.87
C ARG A 138 -6.09 7.73 -7.49
N ILE A 139 -6.96 6.82 -7.95
CA ILE A 139 -8.39 6.88 -7.61
C ILE A 139 -8.57 6.66 -6.11
N ASP A 140 -7.90 5.65 -5.55
CA ASP A 140 -7.99 5.31 -4.13
C ASP A 140 -7.46 6.43 -3.24
N MET A 141 -6.31 7.02 -3.56
CA MET A 141 -5.78 8.21 -2.87
C MET A 141 -6.75 9.41 -2.94
N ALA A 142 -7.37 9.66 -4.09
CA ALA A 142 -8.29 10.78 -4.29
C ALA A 142 -9.63 10.58 -3.59
N SER A 143 -10.06 9.34 -3.37
CA SER A 143 -11.32 9.02 -2.69
C SER A 143 -11.24 9.11 -1.18
N GLY A 144 -10.05 9.16 -0.59
CA GLY A 144 -9.85 9.08 0.85
C GLY A 144 -10.33 7.75 1.43
N GLY A 145 -10.08 6.64 0.71
CA GLY A 145 -10.59 5.32 1.07
C GLY A 145 -10.08 4.81 2.42
N THR A 146 -10.90 3.99 3.06
CA THR A 146 -10.52 3.28 4.29
C THR A 146 -9.64 2.08 3.93
N ILE A 147 -8.49 1.95 4.59
CA ILE A 147 -7.61 0.79 4.45
C ILE A 147 -8.00 -0.23 5.52
N ASN A 148 -8.28 -1.45 5.09
CA ASN A 148 -8.41 -2.58 5.99
C ASN A 148 -7.02 -3.16 6.26
N LEU A 149 -6.50 -2.91 7.46
CA LEU A 149 -5.23 -3.51 7.88
C LEU A 149 -5.53 -4.93 8.39
N CYS A 150 -5.11 -5.93 7.65
CA CYS A 150 -5.09 -7.30 8.16
C CYS A 150 -3.96 -7.44 9.18
N LEU A 151 -4.30 -7.29 10.46
CA LEU A 151 -3.38 -7.55 11.57
C LEU A 151 -3.19 -9.05 11.85
N LEU A 152 -3.85 -9.92 11.12
CA LEU A 152 -3.65 -11.36 11.18
C LEU A 152 -2.40 -11.71 10.36
N TYR A 153 -1.34 -12.09 11.05
CA TYR A 153 -0.15 -12.65 10.45
C TYR A 153 -0.52 -13.94 9.71
N THR A 154 -0.58 -13.88 8.38
CA THR A 154 -0.63 -15.08 7.56
C THR A 154 0.81 -15.46 7.20
N SER A 155 1.14 -16.72 7.31
CA SER A 155 2.50 -17.23 7.09
C SER A 155 2.95 -17.20 5.62
N ASP A 156 2.14 -16.63 4.74
CA ASP A 156 2.41 -16.55 3.30
C ASP A 156 2.00 -15.19 2.74
N ALA A 157 2.97 -14.26 2.69
CA ALA A 157 2.79 -12.93 2.12
C ALA A 157 2.44 -12.93 0.61
N ALA A 158 2.52 -14.07 -0.07
CA ALA A 158 2.15 -14.19 -1.49
C ALA A 158 0.64 -14.33 -1.69
N ASP A 159 -0.13 -14.65 -0.65
CA ASP A 159 -1.59 -14.87 -0.69
C ASP A 159 -2.40 -13.62 -0.24
N ASP A 160 -1.74 -12.54 0.17
CA ASP A 160 -2.35 -11.30 0.69
C ASP A 160 -3.02 -10.43 -0.39
N ARG A 161 -3.61 -11.03 -1.39
CA ARG A 161 -4.47 -10.31 -2.35
C ARG A 161 -5.87 -10.01 -1.83
N SER A 162 -6.17 -10.36 -0.59
CA SER A 162 -7.52 -10.35 -0.03
C SER A 162 -7.70 -9.44 1.18
N CYS A 163 -6.69 -8.67 1.57
CA CYS A 163 -6.82 -7.66 2.60
C CYS A 163 -7.17 -6.31 2.04
#